data_a4c88977f6b412ec46dcb8b75cdd9bfb
#
_entry.id   a4c88977f6b412ec46dcb8b75cdd9bfb
#
_cell.length_a   1.000
_cell.length_b   1.000
_cell.length_c   1.000
_cell.angle_alpha   90.00
_cell.angle_beta   90.00
_cell.angle_gamma   90.00
#
_symmetry.space_group_name_H-M   'P 1'
#
loop_
_entity.id
_entity.type
_entity.pdbx_description
1 polymer ?
#
loop_
_entity_poly.entity_id
_entity_poly.type
_entity_poly.pdbx_seq_one_letter_code
_entity_poly.pdbx_strand_id
1 'polypeptide(L)'
;MQIKTAEFLTTSPDVRKCPQTNALEYAFIGRSNVGKSSLINMLTGRRALAKTSSLPGKTLLINHFVVNTTTKSFQIVDLPGYGYAKRSKKEQEKLRKMIADYILLRQQLTCLFILIDIRLEMQKIDLEFINWAGEHGVPLVIVFTKADKVGVMKRQANISQWMKKLSEYWEQLPPHFVTSAETSQGRDELLQYIDSINPSVSVETSVENAEANED
;
A
#
# COMPACT_ATOMS: atom_id res chain seq x y z
N MET A 1 -15.82 5.58 -2.33
CA MET A 1 -15.47 4.80 -3.55
C MET A 1 -16.06 3.40 -3.49
N GLN A 2 -16.71 2.92 -4.58
CA GLN A 2 -17.24 1.54 -4.67
C GLN A 2 -16.45 0.71 -5.68
N ILE A 3 -15.83 -0.37 -5.21
CA ILE A 3 -15.08 -1.30 -6.07
C ILE A 3 -16.06 -2.21 -6.80
N LYS A 4 -15.93 -2.31 -8.13
CA LYS A 4 -16.71 -3.18 -9.01
C LYS A 4 -15.99 -4.50 -9.27
N THR A 5 -14.75 -4.40 -9.72
CA THR A 5 -13.90 -5.57 -9.94
C THR A 5 -12.51 -5.37 -9.32
N ALA A 6 -11.89 -6.47 -8.95
CA ALA A 6 -10.50 -6.51 -8.57
C ALA A 6 -9.93 -7.86 -9.04
N GLU A 7 -8.84 -7.81 -9.79
CA GLU A 7 -8.25 -8.97 -10.45
C GLU A 7 -6.73 -8.94 -10.38
N PHE A 8 -6.13 -10.11 -10.28
CA PHE A 8 -4.69 -10.25 -10.39
C PHE A 8 -4.24 -9.93 -11.82
N LEU A 9 -3.29 -9.00 -11.96
CA LEU A 9 -2.76 -8.61 -13.25
C LEU A 9 -1.50 -9.42 -13.59
N THR A 10 -0.47 -9.29 -12.76
CA THR A 10 0.82 -9.92 -12.99
C THR A 10 1.71 -9.91 -11.76
N THR A 11 2.83 -10.60 -11.87
CA THR A 11 3.92 -10.65 -10.90
C THR A 11 5.22 -10.21 -11.56
N SER A 12 5.95 -9.30 -10.92
CA SER A 12 7.20 -8.74 -11.43
C SER A 12 8.38 -9.02 -10.51
N PRO A 13 9.53 -9.46 -11.04
CA PRO A 13 10.73 -9.73 -10.23
C PRO A 13 11.50 -8.47 -9.85
N ASP A 14 11.29 -7.38 -10.56
CA ASP A 14 11.91 -6.07 -10.33
C ASP A 14 11.07 -4.95 -10.97
N VAL A 15 11.40 -3.68 -10.67
CA VAL A 15 10.66 -2.50 -11.14
C VAL A 15 10.61 -2.38 -12.66
N ARG A 16 11.67 -2.80 -13.37
CA ARG A 16 11.76 -2.71 -14.83
C ARG A 16 10.84 -3.69 -15.56
N LYS A 17 10.40 -4.74 -14.85
CA LYS A 17 9.44 -5.74 -15.34
C LYS A 17 8.01 -5.46 -14.91
N CYS A 18 7.77 -4.37 -14.17
CA CYS A 18 6.42 -3.94 -13.81
C CYS A 18 5.64 -3.49 -15.05
N PRO A 19 4.30 -3.64 -15.03
CA PRO A 19 3.44 -3.25 -16.15
C PRO A 19 3.66 -1.80 -16.56
N GLN A 20 3.79 -1.54 -17.85
CA GLN A 20 3.90 -0.18 -18.39
C GLN A 20 2.47 0.35 -18.62
N THR A 21 1.91 0.98 -17.62
CA THR A 21 0.56 1.57 -17.63
C THR A 21 0.59 2.97 -17.06
N ASN A 22 -0.44 3.77 -17.34
CA ASN A 22 -0.64 5.08 -16.73
C ASN A 22 -1.51 5.02 -15.47
N ALA A 23 -1.89 3.81 -15.03
CA ALA A 23 -2.71 3.63 -13.84
C ALA A 23 -1.93 4.01 -12.58
N LEU A 24 -2.56 4.76 -11.68
CA LEU A 24 -1.99 5.07 -10.38
C LEU A 24 -1.81 3.79 -9.55
N GLU A 25 -0.71 3.73 -8.83
CA GLU A 25 -0.36 2.57 -8.00
C GLU A 25 -0.35 2.92 -6.51
N TYR A 26 -1.07 2.13 -5.74
CA TYR A 26 -1.11 2.16 -4.29
C TYR A 26 -0.39 0.92 -3.76
N ALA A 27 0.83 1.09 -3.27
CA ALA A 27 1.68 -0.01 -2.86
C ALA A 27 1.52 -0.33 -1.37
N PHE A 28 1.40 -1.60 -1.04
CA PHE A 28 1.24 -2.12 0.32
C PHE A 28 2.48 -2.89 0.72
N ILE A 29 3.07 -2.51 1.86
CA ILE A 29 4.27 -3.14 2.41
C ILE A 29 4.14 -3.30 3.92
N GLY A 30 4.92 -4.18 4.50
CA GLY A 30 4.96 -4.38 5.95
C GLY A 30 5.79 -5.60 6.29
N ARG A 31 5.92 -5.91 7.56
CA ARG A 31 6.62 -7.11 8.01
C ARG A 31 5.85 -8.38 7.69
N SER A 32 6.54 -9.53 7.72
CA SER A 32 5.89 -10.83 7.54
C SER A 32 4.75 -11.02 8.53
N ASN A 33 3.64 -11.58 8.07
CA ASN A 33 2.44 -11.86 8.88
C ASN A 33 1.77 -10.63 9.50
N VAL A 34 2.04 -9.43 9.00
CA VAL A 34 1.38 -8.19 9.43
C VAL A 34 -0.11 -8.17 9.07
N GLY A 35 -0.55 -8.99 8.11
CA GLY A 35 -1.93 -9.03 7.63
C GLY A 35 -2.14 -8.36 6.27
N LYS A 36 -1.06 -8.15 5.48
CA LYS A 36 -1.08 -7.45 4.20
C LYS A 36 -2.06 -8.07 3.19
N SER A 37 -1.95 -9.36 2.90
CA SER A 37 -2.88 -10.04 1.98
C SER A 37 -4.33 -10.03 2.48
N SER A 38 -4.54 -10.15 3.79
CA SER A 38 -5.88 -10.06 4.38
C SER A 38 -6.47 -8.67 4.22
N LEU A 39 -5.65 -7.62 4.40
CA LEU A 39 -6.06 -6.23 4.18
C LEU A 39 -6.43 -5.99 2.72
N ILE A 40 -5.60 -6.42 1.76
CA ILE A 40 -5.87 -6.28 0.32
C ILE A 40 -7.18 -6.99 -0.05
N ASN A 41 -7.39 -8.21 0.46
CA ASN A 41 -8.62 -8.96 0.22
C ASN A 41 -9.85 -8.24 0.81
N MET A 42 -9.73 -7.69 2.01
CA MET A 42 -10.78 -6.92 2.68
C MET A 42 -11.10 -5.64 1.91
N LEU A 43 -10.10 -4.86 1.52
CA LEU A 43 -10.29 -3.63 0.73
C LEU A 43 -11.02 -3.91 -0.57
N THR A 44 -10.60 -4.93 -1.29
CA THR A 44 -11.17 -5.28 -2.60
C THR A 44 -12.51 -6.02 -2.53
N GLY A 45 -12.90 -6.50 -1.34
CA GLY A 45 -14.08 -7.36 -1.17
C GLY A 45 -13.91 -8.75 -1.80
N ARG A 46 -12.66 -9.20 -2.03
CA ARG A 46 -12.33 -10.50 -2.63
C ARG A 46 -11.62 -11.40 -1.63
N ARG A 47 -12.17 -12.60 -1.35
CA ARG A 47 -11.65 -13.50 -0.31
C ARG A 47 -10.27 -14.10 -0.58
N ALA A 48 -9.85 -14.18 -1.84
CA ALA A 48 -8.62 -14.89 -2.23
C ALA A 48 -7.84 -14.20 -3.37
N LEU A 49 -7.99 -12.87 -3.52
CA LEU A 49 -7.26 -12.11 -4.53
C LEU A 49 -5.75 -12.13 -4.23
N ALA A 50 -5.37 -11.67 -3.07
CA ALA A 50 -4.01 -11.81 -2.56
C ALA A 50 -3.90 -13.11 -1.75
N LYS A 51 -2.94 -13.97 -2.10
CA LYS A 51 -2.75 -15.25 -1.42
C LYS A 51 -2.27 -15.03 0.01
N THR A 52 -3.10 -15.42 0.97
CA THR A 52 -2.70 -15.48 2.37
C THR A 52 -1.81 -16.69 2.59
N SER A 53 -0.65 -16.50 3.22
CA SER A 53 0.25 -17.59 3.57
C SER A 53 0.66 -17.46 5.03
N SER A 54 0.50 -18.53 5.79
CA SER A 54 1.04 -18.64 7.15
C SER A 54 2.56 -18.85 7.17
N LEU A 55 3.16 -19.26 6.04
CA LEU A 55 4.60 -19.46 5.92
C LEU A 55 5.29 -18.15 5.55
N PRO A 56 6.22 -17.66 6.38
CA PRO A 56 7.01 -16.46 6.07
C PRO A 56 7.86 -16.68 4.81
N GLY A 57 7.93 -15.67 3.95
CA GLY A 57 8.94 -15.63 2.89
C GLY A 57 8.50 -16.10 1.50
N LYS A 58 7.21 -16.28 1.22
CA LYS A 58 6.77 -16.72 -0.12
C LYS A 58 6.72 -15.61 -1.18
N THR A 59 6.52 -14.35 -0.78
CA THR A 59 6.43 -13.25 -1.75
C THR A 59 7.80 -12.59 -1.91
N LEU A 60 8.52 -13.00 -2.93
CA LEU A 60 9.77 -12.35 -3.38
C LEU A 60 9.56 -11.47 -4.59
N LEU A 61 8.33 -11.27 -4.97
CA LEU A 61 7.92 -10.67 -6.22
C LEU A 61 6.92 -9.55 -5.94
N ILE A 62 6.85 -8.60 -6.82
CA ILE A 62 5.91 -7.51 -6.79
C ILE A 62 4.63 -7.98 -7.48
N ASN A 63 3.52 -8.06 -6.76
CA ASN A 63 2.24 -8.49 -7.32
C ASN A 63 1.36 -7.27 -7.62
N HIS A 64 0.83 -7.21 -8.82
CA HIS A 64 -0.06 -6.16 -9.27
C HIS A 64 -1.50 -6.67 -9.39
N PHE A 65 -2.45 -5.87 -8.90
CA PHE A 65 -3.89 -6.13 -8.98
C PHE A 65 -4.57 -4.90 -9.59
N VAL A 66 -5.33 -5.09 -10.64
CA VAL A 66 -6.18 -4.03 -11.21
C VAL A 66 -7.46 -3.94 -10.40
N VAL A 67 -7.81 -2.73 -10.02
CA VAL A 67 -9.04 -2.42 -9.28
C VAL A 67 -9.86 -1.42 -10.07
N ASN A 68 -11.07 -1.80 -10.44
CA ASN A 68 -12.01 -0.94 -11.13
C ASN A 68 -13.15 -0.53 -10.20
N THR A 69 -13.46 0.75 -10.21
CA THR A 69 -14.60 1.34 -9.53
C THR A 69 -15.66 1.77 -10.55
N THR A 70 -16.68 2.48 -10.12
CA THR A 70 -17.67 3.06 -11.04
C THR A 70 -17.08 4.15 -11.95
N THR A 71 -16.04 4.84 -11.53
CA THR A 71 -15.51 6.04 -12.20
C THR A 71 -14.03 6.00 -12.48
N LYS A 72 -13.26 5.14 -11.81
CA LYS A 72 -11.80 5.14 -11.85
C LYS A 72 -11.27 3.72 -11.92
N SER A 73 -10.05 3.58 -12.47
CA SER A 73 -9.25 2.35 -12.40
C SER A 73 -7.89 2.70 -11.80
N PHE A 74 -7.37 1.83 -10.95
CA PHE A 74 -6.06 1.95 -10.33
C PHE A 74 -5.46 0.57 -10.04
N GLN A 75 -4.22 0.53 -9.59
CA GLN A 75 -3.58 -0.71 -9.18
C GLN A 75 -3.30 -0.73 -7.68
N ILE A 76 -3.59 -1.86 -7.06
CA ILE A 76 -3.02 -2.23 -5.76
C ILE A 76 -1.77 -3.05 -6.04
N VAL A 77 -0.67 -2.70 -5.36
CA VAL A 77 0.61 -3.38 -5.51
C VAL A 77 1.02 -3.99 -4.17
N ASP A 78 1.16 -5.32 -4.16
CA ASP A 78 1.60 -6.08 -2.99
C ASP A 78 3.12 -6.25 -3.05
N LEU A 79 3.85 -5.44 -2.29
CA LEU A 79 5.30 -5.53 -2.19
C LEU A 79 5.73 -6.64 -1.23
N PRO A 80 6.89 -7.27 -1.48
CA PRO A 80 7.51 -8.14 -0.49
C PRO A 80 7.70 -7.40 0.83
N GLY A 81 7.50 -8.08 1.95
CA GLY A 81 7.71 -7.46 3.25
C GLY A 81 9.19 -7.13 3.49
N TYR A 82 9.45 -6.21 4.39
CA TYR A 82 10.79 -5.96 4.93
C TYR A 82 11.01 -6.77 6.23
N GLY A 83 12.27 -7.01 6.64
CA GLY A 83 12.58 -7.62 7.93
C GLY A 83 12.61 -9.15 7.96
N TYR A 84 13.00 -9.78 6.87
CA TYR A 84 13.19 -11.25 6.81
C TYR A 84 14.46 -11.72 7.53
N ALA A 85 14.36 -11.99 8.85
CA ALA A 85 15.47 -12.49 9.66
C ALA A 85 15.95 -13.90 9.28
N LYS A 86 15.10 -14.70 8.60
CA LYS A 86 15.36 -16.10 8.27
C LYS A 86 16.02 -16.34 6.90
N ARG A 87 16.54 -15.30 6.24
CA ARG A 87 17.17 -15.40 4.92
C ARG A 87 18.66 -15.15 4.99
N SER A 88 19.40 -15.63 3.99
CA SER A 88 20.80 -15.27 3.82
C SER A 88 20.97 -13.75 3.64
N LYS A 89 22.10 -13.20 4.07
CA LYS A 89 22.40 -11.76 3.92
C LYS A 89 22.26 -11.30 2.47
N LYS A 90 22.70 -12.12 1.51
CA LYS A 90 22.61 -11.84 0.07
C LYS A 90 21.17 -11.74 -0.41
N GLU A 91 20.28 -12.61 0.05
CA GLU A 91 18.85 -12.55 -0.30
C GLU A 91 18.15 -11.35 0.33
N GLN A 92 18.52 -10.99 1.58
CA GLN A 92 18.01 -9.79 2.24
C GLN A 92 18.41 -8.52 1.48
N GLU A 93 19.67 -8.42 1.06
CA GLU A 93 20.16 -7.29 0.29
C GLU A 93 19.46 -7.17 -1.07
N LYS A 94 19.31 -8.26 -1.80
CA LYS A 94 18.56 -8.29 -3.07
C LYS A 94 17.12 -7.83 -2.89
N LEU A 95 16.48 -8.25 -1.80
CA LEU A 95 15.11 -7.88 -1.50
C LEU A 95 14.99 -6.39 -1.14
N ARG A 96 15.89 -5.88 -0.29
CA ARG A 96 15.95 -4.46 0.06
C ARG A 96 16.14 -3.60 -1.19
N LYS A 97 17.07 -3.99 -2.06
CA LYS A 97 17.29 -3.30 -3.33
C LYS A 97 16.05 -3.29 -4.21
N MET A 98 15.38 -4.43 -4.37
CA MET A 98 14.15 -4.51 -5.17
C MET A 98 13.04 -3.59 -4.63
N ILE A 99 12.84 -3.56 -3.30
CA ILE A 99 11.86 -2.69 -2.64
C ILE A 99 12.24 -1.22 -2.86
N ALA A 100 13.50 -0.86 -2.62
CA ALA A 100 13.99 0.51 -2.81
C ALA A 100 13.88 0.95 -4.27
N ASP A 101 14.32 0.11 -5.22
CA ASP A 101 14.23 0.42 -6.66
C ASP A 101 12.75 0.64 -7.08
N TYR A 102 11.81 -0.18 -6.58
CA TYR A 102 10.39 0.04 -6.86
C TYR A 102 9.91 1.38 -6.29
N ILE A 103 10.15 1.64 -5.01
CA ILE A 103 9.66 2.83 -4.33
C ILE A 103 10.24 4.12 -4.95
N LEU A 104 11.51 4.13 -5.32
CA LEU A 104 12.20 5.32 -5.81
C LEU A 104 12.08 5.54 -7.32
N LEU A 105 11.91 4.48 -8.11
CA LEU A 105 11.94 4.56 -9.57
C LEU A 105 10.57 4.39 -10.23
N ARG A 106 9.55 3.94 -9.46
CA ARG A 106 8.22 3.71 -10.02
C ARG A 106 7.41 5.01 -10.11
N GLN A 107 7.29 5.56 -11.31
CA GLN A 107 6.59 6.83 -11.55
C GLN A 107 5.08 6.78 -11.23
N GLN A 108 4.45 5.62 -11.36
CA GLN A 108 3.04 5.41 -11.07
C GLN A 108 2.74 5.28 -9.56
N LEU A 109 3.76 5.13 -8.72
CA LEU A 109 3.59 5.03 -7.28
C LEU A 109 3.03 6.34 -6.71
N THR A 110 1.77 6.30 -6.33
CA THR A 110 1.05 7.46 -5.79
C THR A 110 1.16 7.54 -4.27
N CYS A 111 1.09 6.39 -3.59
CA CYS A 111 1.19 6.33 -2.14
C CYS A 111 1.65 4.95 -1.68
N LEU A 112 2.51 4.95 -0.66
CA LEU A 112 3.01 3.76 0.02
C LEU A 112 2.26 3.53 1.34
N PHE A 113 1.53 2.44 1.45
CA PHE A 113 0.82 2.02 2.66
C PHE A 113 1.71 1.08 3.47
N ILE A 114 2.21 1.55 4.61
CA ILE A 114 3.08 0.79 5.51
C ILE A 114 2.25 0.15 6.60
N LEU A 115 2.17 -1.18 6.58
CA LEU A 115 1.35 -1.95 7.50
C LEU A 115 2.11 -2.29 8.78
N ILE A 116 1.44 -2.04 9.91
CA ILE A 116 1.94 -2.30 11.25
C ILE A 116 0.92 -3.17 12.01
N ASP A 117 1.37 -4.25 12.60
CA ASP A 117 0.54 -5.02 13.52
C ASP A 117 0.38 -4.23 14.82
N ILE A 118 -0.84 -3.76 15.11
CA ILE A 118 -1.14 -2.89 16.26
C ILE A 118 -0.79 -3.52 17.61
N ARG A 119 -0.63 -4.84 17.68
CA ARG A 119 -0.28 -5.57 18.89
C ARG A 119 1.20 -5.42 19.28
N LEU A 120 2.02 -5.02 18.31
CA LEU A 120 3.48 -5.00 18.45
C LEU A 120 3.98 -3.58 18.72
N GLU A 121 4.99 -3.50 19.56
CA GLU A 121 5.77 -2.29 19.73
C GLU A 121 6.58 -1.97 18.47
N MET A 122 6.90 -0.70 18.29
CA MET A 122 7.76 -0.23 17.22
C MET A 122 9.14 -0.87 17.32
N GLN A 123 9.54 -1.54 16.26
CA GLN A 123 10.88 -2.07 16.17
C GLN A 123 11.78 -1.11 15.38
N LYS A 124 13.07 -1.17 15.65
CA LYS A 124 14.06 -0.33 14.99
C LYS A 124 13.94 -0.38 13.47
N ILE A 125 13.70 -1.56 12.90
CA ILE A 125 13.56 -1.75 11.45
C ILE A 125 12.31 -1.05 10.88
N ASP A 126 11.22 -0.95 11.65
CA ASP A 126 10.01 -0.24 11.22
C ASP A 126 10.28 1.26 11.15
N LEU A 127 10.91 1.81 12.21
CA LEU A 127 11.28 3.21 12.27
C LEU A 127 12.28 3.60 11.17
N GLU A 128 13.33 2.79 10.99
CA GLU A 128 14.33 3.00 9.94
C GLU A 128 13.70 3.03 8.54
N PHE A 129 12.76 2.12 8.28
CA PHE A 129 12.09 2.06 6.98
C PHE A 129 11.16 3.26 6.75
N ILE A 130 10.37 3.64 7.77
CA ILE A 130 9.46 4.80 7.68
C ILE A 130 10.27 6.09 7.48
N ASN A 131 11.34 6.29 8.27
CA ASN A 131 12.20 7.47 8.14
C ASN A 131 12.88 7.51 6.78
N TRP A 132 13.45 6.39 6.33
CA TRP A 132 14.05 6.29 5.01
C TRP A 132 13.07 6.69 3.89
N ALA A 133 11.83 6.20 3.93
CA ALA A 133 10.82 6.55 2.92
C ALA A 133 10.47 8.06 2.97
N GLY A 134 10.35 8.64 4.17
CA GLY A 134 10.10 10.07 4.35
C GLY A 134 11.25 10.95 3.87
N GLU A 135 12.50 10.61 4.18
CA GLU A 135 13.71 11.31 3.73
C GLU A 135 13.83 11.35 2.19
N HIS A 136 13.26 10.36 1.51
CA HIS A 136 13.20 10.30 0.05
C HIS A 136 11.92 10.93 -0.54
N GLY A 137 11.13 11.62 0.27
CA GLY A 137 9.91 12.32 -0.19
C GLY A 137 8.80 11.40 -0.66
N VAL A 138 8.79 10.13 -0.24
CA VAL A 138 7.77 9.16 -0.65
C VAL A 138 6.45 9.46 0.07
N PRO A 139 5.34 9.73 -0.64
CA PRO A 139 4.04 9.84 -0.02
C PRO A 139 3.68 8.54 0.70
N LEU A 140 3.48 8.58 2.01
CA LEU A 140 3.22 7.37 2.78
C LEU A 140 2.10 7.52 3.81
N VAL A 141 1.50 6.39 4.13
CA VAL A 141 0.43 6.23 5.11
C VAL A 141 0.75 5.04 6.01
N ILE A 142 0.49 5.17 7.31
CA ILE A 142 0.62 4.07 8.26
C ILE A 142 -0.73 3.38 8.41
N VAL A 143 -0.76 2.06 8.28
CA VAL A 143 -1.97 1.26 8.44
C VAL A 143 -1.77 0.28 9.59
N PHE A 144 -2.39 0.58 10.73
CA PHE A 144 -2.43 -0.35 11.85
C PHE A 144 -3.44 -1.47 11.56
N THR A 145 -2.95 -2.70 11.54
CA THR A 145 -3.75 -3.90 11.25
C THR A 145 -4.11 -4.67 12.53
N LYS A 146 -5.05 -5.61 12.41
CA LYS A 146 -5.47 -6.52 13.48
C LYS A 146 -6.05 -5.82 14.72
N ALA A 147 -6.78 -4.74 14.47
CA ALA A 147 -7.41 -3.98 15.55
C ALA A 147 -8.39 -4.79 16.39
N ASP A 148 -8.99 -5.84 15.82
CA ASP A 148 -9.86 -6.80 16.51
C ASP A 148 -9.16 -7.63 17.60
N LYS A 149 -7.84 -7.75 17.55
CA LYS A 149 -7.05 -8.53 18.51
C LYS A 149 -6.65 -7.74 19.76
N VAL A 150 -7.07 -6.47 19.88
CA VAL A 150 -6.67 -5.57 20.97
C VAL A 150 -7.86 -4.76 21.44
N GLY A 151 -8.09 -4.69 22.75
CA GLY A 151 -9.12 -3.83 23.34
C GLY A 151 -8.88 -2.34 23.05
N VAL A 152 -9.94 -1.55 23.03
CA VAL A 152 -9.94 -0.14 22.62
C VAL A 152 -8.88 0.70 23.34
N MET A 153 -8.78 0.62 24.65
CA MET A 153 -7.81 1.40 25.43
C MET A 153 -6.36 1.03 25.10
N LYS A 154 -6.06 -0.26 25.01
CA LYS A 154 -4.72 -0.72 24.67
C LYS A 154 -4.35 -0.34 23.22
N ARG A 155 -5.32 -0.38 22.32
CA ARG A 155 -5.17 0.06 20.93
C ARG A 155 -4.77 1.54 20.85
N GLN A 156 -5.50 2.40 21.57
CA GLN A 156 -5.17 3.84 21.62
C GLN A 156 -3.79 4.09 22.22
N ALA A 157 -3.44 3.38 23.30
CA ALA A 157 -2.13 3.48 23.92
C ALA A 157 -1.01 3.08 22.96
N ASN A 158 -1.18 1.96 22.25
CA ASN A 158 -0.18 1.50 21.27
C ASN A 158 -0.01 2.51 20.13
N ILE A 159 -1.09 3.04 19.56
CA ILE A 159 -1.04 4.07 18.51
C ILE A 159 -0.34 5.32 19.03
N SER A 160 -0.70 5.79 20.22
CA SER A 160 -0.08 6.98 20.83
C SER A 160 1.43 6.81 21.02
N GLN A 161 1.88 5.62 21.45
CA GLN A 161 3.31 5.32 21.56
C GLN A 161 4.01 5.35 20.19
N TRP A 162 3.39 4.77 19.15
CA TRP A 162 3.91 4.81 17.79
C TRP A 162 4.03 6.25 17.28
N MET A 163 2.98 7.05 17.40
CA MET A 163 2.95 8.44 16.93
C MET A 163 3.93 9.32 17.72
N LYS A 164 4.02 9.14 19.04
CA LYS A 164 5.03 9.83 19.87
C LYS A 164 6.45 9.51 19.42
N LYS A 165 6.74 8.24 19.11
CA LYS A 165 8.06 7.83 18.64
C LYS A 165 8.40 8.44 17.28
N LEU A 166 7.43 8.51 16.37
CA LEU A 166 7.62 9.16 15.08
C LEU A 166 7.80 10.67 15.19
N SER A 167 7.11 11.34 16.13
CA SER A 167 7.25 12.80 16.33
C SER A 167 8.65 13.24 16.82
N GLU A 168 9.50 12.30 17.23
CA GLU A 168 10.91 12.58 17.50
C GLU A 168 11.72 12.84 16.21
N TYR A 169 11.19 12.44 15.04
CA TYR A 169 11.87 12.50 13.73
C TYR A 169 11.10 13.27 12.66
N TRP A 170 9.80 13.49 12.87
CA TRP A 170 8.89 14.06 11.88
C TRP A 170 8.23 15.34 12.41
N GLU A 171 8.38 16.44 11.69
CA GLU A 171 7.64 17.68 11.98
C GLU A 171 6.14 17.52 11.76
N GLN A 172 5.77 16.86 10.66
CA GLN A 172 4.40 16.52 10.33
C GLN A 172 4.25 15.00 10.22
N LEU A 173 3.46 14.42 11.13
CA LEU A 173 3.23 12.99 11.15
C LEU A 173 2.45 12.52 9.91
N PRO A 174 2.80 11.35 9.34
CA PRO A 174 2.03 10.77 8.24
C PRO A 174 0.61 10.43 8.66
N PRO A 175 -0.36 10.48 7.73
CA PRO A 175 -1.71 9.98 7.97
C PRO A 175 -1.66 8.53 8.45
N HIS A 176 -2.60 8.15 9.33
CA HIS A 176 -2.70 6.77 9.77
C HIS A 176 -4.13 6.29 9.87
N PHE A 177 -4.32 4.98 9.65
CA PHE A 177 -5.60 4.29 9.70
C PHE A 177 -5.52 3.06 10.59
N VAL A 178 -6.64 2.72 11.22
CA VAL A 178 -6.78 1.54 12.09
C VAL A 178 -7.72 0.56 11.44
N THR A 179 -7.22 -0.64 11.15
CA THR A 179 -7.95 -1.62 10.36
C THR A 179 -8.04 -3.00 11.01
N SER A 180 -9.12 -3.70 10.70
CA SER A 180 -9.27 -5.13 10.94
C SER A 180 -9.85 -5.80 9.70
N ALA A 181 -9.11 -6.73 9.11
CA ALA A 181 -9.61 -7.52 7.99
C ALA A 181 -10.71 -8.52 8.42
N GLU A 182 -10.77 -8.86 9.70
CA GLU A 182 -11.79 -9.76 10.26
C GLU A 182 -13.15 -9.07 10.38
N THR A 183 -13.18 -7.82 10.85
CA THR A 183 -14.41 -7.06 11.10
C THR A 183 -14.72 -6.03 10.02
N SER A 184 -13.85 -5.89 9.02
CA SER A 184 -13.89 -4.83 7.99
C SER A 184 -13.77 -3.41 8.56
N GLN A 185 -13.31 -3.25 9.80
CA GLN A 185 -13.05 -1.94 10.38
C GLN A 185 -11.99 -1.19 9.56
N GLY A 186 -12.22 0.11 9.34
CA GLY A 186 -11.28 1.00 8.64
C GLY A 186 -11.26 0.83 7.13
N ARG A 187 -12.13 -0.05 6.57
CA ARG A 187 -12.20 -0.28 5.12
C ARG A 187 -12.66 0.97 4.36
N ASP A 188 -13.76 1.53 4.79
CA ASP A 188 -14.38 2.64 4.06
C ASP A 188 -13.54 3.90 4.18
N GLU A 189 -12.96 4.17 5.34
CA GLU A 189 -12.05 5.28 5.59
C GLU A 189 -10.80 5.19 4.70
N LEU A 190 -10.21 4.00 4.59
CA LEU A 190 -9.03 3.79 3.76
C LEU A 190 -9.35 3.90 2.27
N LEU A 191 -10.51 3.41 1.83
CA LEU A 191 -10.99 3.58 0.45
C LEU A 191 -11.33 5.05 0.14
N GLN A 192 -11.91 5.79 1.07
CA GLN A 192 -12.15 7.24 0.91
C GLN A 192 -10.84 8.00 0.78
N TYR A 193 -9.83 7.66 1.59
CA TYR A 193 -8.51 8.26 1.46
C TYR A 193 -7.88 7.99 0.09
N ILE A 194 -7.89 6.73 -0.38
CA ILE A 194 -7.41 6.37 -1.72
C ILE A 194 -8.17 7.16 -2.79
N ASP A 195 -9.47 7.33 -2.64
CA ASP A 195 -10.29 8.10 -3.58
C ASP A 195 -9.90 9.59 -3.59
N SER A 196 -9.60 10.17 -2.43
CA SER A 196 -9.23 11.58 -2.29
C SER A 196 -7.87 11.92 -2.92
N ILE A 197 -6.92 10.96 -2.90
CA ILE A 197 -5.59 11.10 -3.52
C ILE A 197 -5.51 10.52 -4.94
N ASN A 198 -6.63 10.08 -5.49
CA ASN A 198 -6.77 9.56 -6.85
C ASN A 198 -7.45 10.64 -7.71
N PRO A 199 -6.70 11.57 -8.30
CA PRO A 199 -7.30 12.66 -9.06
C PRO A 199 -8.19 12.10 -10.18
N SER A 200 -9.37 12.67 -10.33
CA SER A 200 -10.22 12.38 -11.47
C SER A 200 -9.48 12.82 -12.72
N VAL A 201 -9.25 11.92 -13.65
CA VAL A 201 -8.89 12.31 -15.01
C VAL A 201 -10.13 13.01 -15.55
N SER A 202 -10.12 14.33 -15.62
CA SER A 202 -11.08 15.08 -16.42
C SER A 202 -10.88 14.57 -17.85
N VAL A 203 -11.86 13.85 -18.35
CA VAL A 203 -11.97 13.58 -19.78
C VAL A 203 -12.32 14.95 -20.38
N GLU A 204 -11.30 15.72 -20.77
CA GLU A 204 -11.49 16.79 -21.71
C GLU A 204 -11.98 16.16 -23.00
N THR A 205 -13.28 16.20 -23.21
CA THR A 205 -13.91 16.00 -24.49
C THR A 205 -13.45 17.14 -25.39
N SER A 206 -12.34 16.94 -26.08
CA SER A 206 -11.99 17.71 -27.26
C SER A 206 -13.01 17.35 -28.36
N VAL A 207 -14.18 18.00 -28.27
CA VAL A 207 -15.01 18.19 -29.42
C VAL A 207 -14.39 19.35 -30.20
N GLU A 208 -13.37 19.07 -30.99
CA GLU A 208 -12.96 19.99 -32.04
C GLU A 208 -14.02 19.97 -33.13
N ASN A 209 -14.65 21.12 -33.22
CA ASN A 209 -15.54 21.50 -34.31
C ASN A 209 -14.85 21.29 -35.65
N ALA A 210 -15.30 20.27 -36.38
CA ALA A 210 -15.11 20.17 -37.80
C ALA A 210 -16.40 20.69 -38.47
N GLU A 211 -16.58 22.02 -38.45
CA GLU A 211 -17.55 22.66 -39.32
C GLU A 211 -16.91 23.88 -39.96
N ALA A 212 -17.11 23.94 -41.26
CA ALA A 212 -17.03 25.05 -42.16
C ALA A 212 -15.67 25.31 -42.84
N ASN A 213 -15.53 24.75 -44.01
CA ASN A 213 -15.22 25.51 -45.19
C ASN A 213 -15.66 24.74 -46.44
N GLU A 214 -16.93 24.90 -46.79
CA GLU A 214 -17.40 24.92 -48.18
C GLU A 214 -17.63 26.40 -48.51
N ASP A 215 -16.79 26.93 -49.36
CA ASP A 215 -17.09 27.90 -50.45
C ASP A 215 -15.84 28.12 -51.30
#